data_d0fa9c32313fa3c8bd4b96cd5284212a
#
_entry.id   d0fa9c32313fa3c8bd4b96cd5284212a
#
_cell.length_a   1.000
_cell.length_b   1.000
_cell.length_c   1.000
_cell.angle_alpha   90.00
_cell.angle_beta   90.00
_cell.angle_gamma   90.00
#
_symmetry.space_group_name_H-M   'P 1'
#
loop_
_entity.id
_entity.type
_entity.pdbx_description
1 polymer ?
#
loop_
_entity_poly.entity_id
_entity_poly.type
_entity_poly.pdbx_seq_one_letter_code
_entity_poly.pdbx_strand_id
1 'polypeptide(L)'
;MKSTRFSFGSAATFLGTLLVVVSLSFSLASCKTDDNNDDSLTSGIALIGKWKDSYDSTYEISQNEFSNYGYGYDSYAGNNLVISITSNDFSSGYIYIQYTKAYCAEHSNLEEYKYTYDNDSPDVGKWYAISYKSLTASSIQISGAYKKGGETSTETLEEAMAEFTIENGYFSTYSDCVKISD
;
A
#
# COMPACT_ATOMS: atom_id res chain seq x y z
N MET A 1 -22.00 45.44 -37.65
CA MET A 1 -20.62 45.05 -37.24
C MET A 1 -20.70 44.46 -35.84
N LYS A 2 -20.66 43.13 -35.68
CA LYS A 2 -20.62 42.43 -34.38
C LYS A 2 -19.18 41.90 -34.21
N SER A 3 -18.49 42.39 -33.18
CA SER A 3 -17.15 42.00 -32.80
C SER A 3 -17.25 40.76 -31.90
N THR A 4 -16.73 39.65 -32.36
CA THR A 4 -16.59 38.41 -31.57
C THR A 4 -15.24 38.44 -30.87
N ARG A 5 -15.24 38.53 -29.55
CA ARG A 5 -14.04 38.38 -28.70
C ARG A 5 -13.80 36.90 -28.45
N PHE A 6 -12.70 36.34 -28.94
CA PHE A 6 -12.19 35.05 -28.57
C PHE A 6 -11.47 35.16 -27.20
N SER A 7 -11.95 34.45 -26.20
CA SER A 7 -11.27 34.27 -24.93
C SER A 7 -10.34 33.06 -25.05
N PHE A 8 -9.02 33.30 -24.92
CA PHE A 8 -8.05 32.24 -24.79
C PHE A 8 -8.10 31.69 -23.35
N GLY A 9 -8.62 30.47 -23.20
CA GLY A 9 -8.58 29.72 -21.98
C GLY A 9 -7.13 29.31 -21.65
N SER A 10 -6.80 29.49 -20.40
CA SER A 10 -5.52 29.15 -19.78
C SER A 10 -5.19 27.67 -19.97
N ALA A 11 -4.08 27.36 -20.62
CA ALA A 11 -3.54 26.01 -20.67
C ALA A 11 -2.98 25.65 -19.29
N ALA A 12 -3.67 24.78 -18.57
CA ALA A 12 -3.13 24.15 -17.37
C ALA A 12 -2.00 23.20 -17.78
N THR A 13 -0.79 23.54 -17.39
CA THR A 13 0.39 22.70 -17.58
C THR A 13 0.29 21.55 -16.58
N PHE A 14 -0.13 20.36 -17.05
CA PHE A 14 0.01 19.14 -16.27
C PHE A 14 1.50 18.77 -16.23
N LEU A 15 2.14 19.01 -15.10
CA LEU A 15 3.41 18.35 -14.77
C LEU A 15 3.09 16.88 -14.54
N GLY A 16 3.33 16.06 -15.56
CA GLY A 16 3.23 14.61 -15.45
C GLY A 16 4.31 14.10 -14.51
N THR A 17 3.93 13.70 -13.33
CA THR A 17 4.74 12.85 -12.45
C THR A 17 4.91 11.52 -13.17
N LEU A 18 6.12 11.18 -13.57
CA LEU A 18 6.46 9.89 -14.18
C LEU A 18 6.34 8.81 -13.08
N LEU A 19 5.20 8.12 -13.05
CA LEU A 19 4.97 7.00 -12.16
C LEU A 19 5.72 5.78 -12.74
N VAL A 20 6.83 5.39 -12.11
CA VAL A 20 7.53 4.15 -12.47
C VAL A 20 6.87 3.01 -11.72
N VAL A 21 5.98 2.30 -12.40
CA VAL A 21 5.40 1.04 -11.89
C VAL A 21 6.41 -0.08 -12.16
N VAL A 22 7.06 -0.58 -11.12
CA VAL A 22 7.93 -1.76 -11.19
C VAL A 22 7.11 -2.99 -10.82
N SER A 23 6.59 -3.68 -11.84
CA SER A 23 6.01 -5.01 -11.64
C SER A 23 7.15 -6.02 -11.49
N LEU A 24 7.42 -6.46 -10.28
CA LEU A 24 8.43 -7.46 -9.96
C LEU A 24 7.91 -8.88 -10.26
N SER A 25 8.01 -9.30 -11.51
CA SER A 25 7.88 -10.73 -11.86
C SER A 25 9.23 -11.39 -11.62
N PHE A 26 9.43 -12.02 -10.47
CA PHE A 26 10.64 -12.79 -10.19
C PHE A 26 10.59 -14.16 -10.89
N SER A 27 11.22 -14.27 -12.04
CA SER A 27 11.70 -15.56 -12.54
C SER A 27 13.06 -15.83 -11.90
N LEU A 28 13.16 -16.87 -11.08
CA LEU A 28 14.42 -17.37 -10.53
C LEU A 28 15.28 -17.93 -11.67
N ALA A 29 16.10 -17.09 -12.29
CA ALA A 29 17.20 -17.51 -13.10
C ALA A 29 18.50 -17.21 -12.34
N SER A 30 19.10 -18.26 -11.79
CA SER A 30 20.48 -18.26 -11.33
C SER A 30 21.39 -17.84 -12.47
N CYS A 31 22.12 -16.70 -12.35
CA CYS A 31 23.43 -16.53 -12.99
C CYS A 31 24.17 -15.28 -12.51
N LYS A 32 25.36 -15.55 -11.95
CA LYS A 32 26.65 -14.83 -12.03
C LYS A 32 26.66 -13.31 -11.99
N THR A 33 27.36 -12.85 -10.97
CA THR A 33 28.15 -11.64 -10.75
C THR A 33 28.52 -10.87 -12.02
N ASP A 34 28.04 -9.62 -12.10
CA ASP A 34 28.80 -8.49 -12.58
C ASP A 34 28.31 -7.23 -11.85
N ASP A 35 29.27 -6.49 -11.28
CA ASP A 35 29.06 -5.28 -10.50
C ASP A 35 28.38 -4.18 -11.31
N ASN A 36 27.07 -3.95 -11.08
CA ASN A 36 26.43 -2.65 -11.30
C ASN A 36 25.24 -2.57 -10.33
N ASN A 37 25.28 -1.55 -9.49
CA ASN A 37 24.29 -1.17 -8.48
C ASN A 37 22.83 -1.41 -8.91
N ASP A 38 22.24 -2.48 -8.43
CA ASP A 38 20.80 -2.71 -8.52
C ASP A 38 20.16 -2.44 -7.15
N ASP A 39 20.15 -1.17 -6.74
CA ASP A 39 19.57 -0.71 -5.48
C ASP A 39 18.06 -1.01 -5.39
N SER A 40 17.38 -1.20 -6.54
CA SER A 40 15.93 -1.46 -6.57
C SER A 40 15.54 -2.86 -6.10
N LEU A 41 16.38 -3.86 -6.40
CA LEU A 41 16.17 -5.24 -5.93
C LEU A 41 16.40 -5.38 -4.43
N THR A 42 17.41 -4.66 -3.90
CA THR A 42 17.78 -4.75 -2.49
C THR A 42 16.71 -4.16 -1.57
N SER A 43 16.04 -3.10 -1.98
CA SER A 43 14.99 -2.45 -1.17
C SER A 43 13.66 -3.21 -1.19
N GLY A 44 13.30 -3.86 -2.31
CA GLY A 44 12.17 -4.79 -2.34
C GLY A 44 12.37 -5.97 -1.40
N ILE A 45 13.61 -6.46 -1.27
CA ILE A 45 13.99 -7.51 -0.32
C ILE A 45 13.93 -7.01 1.13
N ALA A 46 14.33 -5.76 1.41
CA ALA A 46 14.28 -5.18 2.77
C ALA A 46 12.84 -5.07 3.31
N LEU A 47 11.86 -4.82 2.44
CA LEU A 47 10.44 -4.73 2.80
C LEU A 47 9.84 -6.08 3.18
N ILE A 48 10.29 -7.16 2.53
CA ILE A 48 9.83 -8.54 2.80
C ILE A 48 10.23 -8.95 4.20
N GLY A 49 9.31 -9.59 4.92
CA GLY A 49 9.53 -10.13 6.24
C GLY A 49 8.35 -9.87 7.16
N LYS A 50 8.55 -10.16 8.43
CA LYS A 50 7.56 -9.97 9.48
C LYS A 50 7.95 -8.81 10.39
N TRP A 51 7.04 -7.88 10.53
CA TRP A 51 7.20 -6.64 11.26
C TRP A 51 6.25 -6.60 12.46
N LYS A 52 6.66 -5.99 13.55
CA LYS A 52 5.87 -5.90 14.76
C LYS A 52 5.93 -4.49 15.35
N ASP A 53 4.77 -3.95 15.73
CA ASP A 53 4.68 -2.67 16.44
C ASP A 53 4.69 -2.85 17.98
N SER A 54 4.67 -1.72 18.69
CA SER A 54 4.67 -1.69 20.15
C SER A 54 3.36 -2.14 20.80
N TYR A 55 2.31 -2.34 20.02
CA TYR A 55 0.98 -2.80 20.45
C TYR A 55 0.74 -4.28 20.14
N ASP A 56 1.82 -5.02 19.83
CA ASP A 56 1.79 -6.43 19.44
C ASP A 56 1.09 -6.71 18.09
N SER A 57 0.76 -5.68 17.31
CA SER A 57 0.29 -5.89 15.94
C SER A 57 1.44 -6.35 15.06
N THR A 58 1.17 -7.29 14.16
CA THR A 58 2.17 -7.79 13.21
C THR A 58 1.70 -7.60 11.77
N TYR A 59 2.69 -7.35 10.91
CA TYR A 59 2.51 -7.20 9.47
C TYR A 59 3.46 -8.17 8.80
N GLU A 60 2.94 -9.06 7.98
CA GLU A 60 3.74 -10.01 7.23
C GLU A 60 3.66 -9.64 5.74
N ILE A 61 4.82 -9.42 5.14
CA ILE A 61 4.97 -8.97 3.75
C ILE A 61 5.81 -10.01 3.03
N SER A 62 5.24 -10.64 2.02
CA SER A 62 5.91 -11.57 1.13
C SER A 62 6.01 -10.99 -0.29
N GLN A 63 6.48 -11.78 -1.24
CA GLN A 63 6.56 -11.36 -2.64
C GLN A 63 5.20 -11.08 -3.29
N ASN A 64 4.13 -11.71 -2.81
CA ASN A 64 2.81 -11.62 -3.45
C ASN A 64 1.66 -11.39 -2.44
N GLU A 65 1.95 -11.43 -1.15
CA GLU A 65 0.93 -11.40 -0.11
C GLU A 65 1.29 -10.43 1.00
N PHE A 66 0.28 -9.87 1.58
CA PHE A 66 0.34 -9.04 2.78
C PHE A 66 -0.70 -9.54 3.77
N SER A 67 -0.34 -9.62 5.04
CA SER A 67 -1.29 -9.87 6.12
C SER A 67 -1.02 -8.98 7.33
N ASN A 68 -2.09 -8.61 8.01
CA ASN A 68 -2.07 -7.89 9.27
C ASN A 68 -2.75 -8.70 10.36
N TYR A 69 -2.11 -8.77 11.51
CA TYR A 69 -2.68 -9.32 12.74
C TYR A 69 -2.59 -8.25 13.82
N GLY A 70 -3.69 -7.87 14.39
CA GLY A 70 -3.71 -6.82 15.42
C GLY A 70 -4.74 -7.09 16.51
N TYR A 71 -4.45 -6.58 17.70
CA TYR A 71 -5.35 -6.68 18.87
C TYR A 71 -5.80 -8.11 19.22
N GLY A 72 -4.97 -9.12 18.92
CA GLY A 72 -5.25 -10.52 19.26
C GLY A 72 -6.03 -11.32 18.23
N TYR A 73 -6.30 -10.76 17.03
CA TYR A 73 -7.00 -11.46 15.94
C TYR A 73 -6.47 -11.08 14.56
N ASP A 74 -6.72 -11.94 13.59
CA ASP A 74 -6.48 -11.63 12.18
C ASP A 74 -7.26 -10.37 11.79
N SER A 75 -6.59 -9.49 11.10
CA SER A 75 -7.16 -8.33 10.48
C SER A 75 -7.22 -8.54 8.96
N TYR A 76 -7.02 -7.47 8.17
CA TYR A 76 -7.07 -7.60 6.71
C TYR A 76 -5.85 -8.32 6.13
N ALA A 77 -6.07 -8.96 4.98
CA ALA A 77 -5.03 -9.60 4.19
C ALA A 77 -5.33 -9.46 2.69
N GLY A 78 -4.31 -9.60 1.87
CA GLY A 78 -4.46 -9.56 0.41
C GLY A 78 -3.31 -10.19 -0.33
N ASN A 79 -3.54 -10.42 -1.61
CA ASN A 79 -2.57 -10.93 -2.57
C ASN A 79 -2.37 -9.95 -3.75
N ASN A 80 -1.72 -10.42 -4.82
CA ASN A 80 -1.42 -9.61 -6.01
C ASN A 80 -0.69 -8.31 -5.66
N LEU A 81 0.26 -8.42 -4.73
CA LEU A 81 0.98 -7.30 -4.15
C LEU A 81 1.76 -6.52 -5.20
N VAL A 82 1.54 -5.20 -5.24
CA VAL A 82 2.25 -4.25 -6.10
C VAL A 82 2.89 -3.18 -5.23
N ILE A 83 4.20 -2.94 -5.43
CA ILE A 83 4.94 -1.89 -4.71
C ILE A 83 5.13 -0.69 -5.63
N SER A 84 4.78 0.50 -5.12
CA SER A 84 5.07 1.78 -5.76
C SER A 84 6.00 2.59 -4.86
N ILE A 85 7.22 2.85 -5.34
CA ILE A 85 8.26 3.54 -4.59
C ILE A 85 8.11 5.05 -4.81
N THR A 86 8.18 5.83 -3.73
CA THR A 86 8.02 7.29 -3.78
C THR A 86 9.29 8.07 -3.43
N SER A 87 10.32 7.40 -2.89
CA SER A 87 11.60 8.02 -2.56
C SER A 87 12.75 7.42 -3.37
N ASN A 88 13.78 8.22 -3.66
CA ASN A 88 14.95 7.78 -4.43
C ASN A 88 15.81 6.74 -3.69
N ASP A 89 15.71 6.69 -2.37
CA ASP A 89 16.41 5.74 -1.50
C ASP A 89 15.56 4.53 -1.14
N PHE A 90 14.39 4.40 -1.78
CA PHE A 90 13.41 3.32 -1.57
C PHE A 90 12.86 3.21 -0.14
N SER A 91 13.16 4.18 0.72
CA SER A 91 12.75 4.16 2.13
C SER A 91 11.27 4.44 2.33
N SER A 92 10.53 4.84 1.29
CA SER A 92 9.10 5.12 1.35
C SER A 92 8.36 4.76 0.07
N GLY A 93 7.08 4.43 0.23
CA GLY A 93 6.22 4.07 -0.89
C GLY A 93 4.84 3.57 -0.44
N TYR A 94 4.18 2.92 -1.38
CA TYR A 94 2.89 2.27 -1.17
C TYR A 94 2.97 0.80 -1.55
N ILE A 95 2.22 -0.02 -0.83
CA ILE A 95 1.94 -1.42 -1.12
C ILE A 95 0.46 -1.48 -1.47
N TYR A 96 0.14 -1.94 -2.68
CA TYR A 96 -1.23 -2.19 -3.10
C TYR A 96 -1.47 -3.68 -3.09
N ILE A 97 -2.64 -4.10 -2.60
CA ILE A 97 -3.07 -5.49 -2.52
C ILE A 97 -4.51 -5.63 -2.99
N GLN A 98 -4.85 -6.80 -3.53
CA GLN A 98 -6.25 -7.20 -3.62
C GLN A 98 -6.64 -7.94 -2.35
N TYR A 99 -7.70 -7.51 -1.68
CA TYR A 99 -8.17 -8.15 -0.46
C TYR A 99 -8.51 -9.62 -0.68
N THR A 100 -7.96 -10.48 0.18
CA THR A 100 -8.42 -11.86 0.39
C THR A 100 -9.20 -11.98 1.68
N LYS A 101 -9.03 -11.02 2.59
CA LYS A 101 -9.75 -10.84 3.84
C LYS A 101 -9.91 -9.34 4.10
N ALA A 102 -11.12 -8.87 4.34
CA ALA A 102 -11.42 -7.47 4.61
C ALA A 102 -12.47 -7.32 5.72
N TYR A 103 -12.65 -6.10 6.22
CA TYR A 103 -13.68 -5.80 7.21
C TYR A 103 -15.06 -6.20 6.68
N CYS A 104 -15.79 -6.97 7.50
CA CYS A 104 -17.15 -7.41 7.20
C CYS A 104 -18.13 -6.83 8.23
N ALA A 105 -18.92 -5.86 7.82
CA ALA A 105 -19.88 -5.19 8.70
C ALA A 105 -20.98 -6.14 9.18
N GLU A 106 -21.41 -7.07 8.32
CA GLU A 106 -22.48 -8.03 8.62
C GLU A 106 -22.10 -9.01 9.74
N HIS A 107 -20.79 -9.33 9.83
CA HIS A 107 -20.27 -10.26 10.84
C HIS A 107 -19.67 -9.53 12.05
N SER A 108 -19.68 -8.20 12.06
CA SER A 108 -19.13 -7.36 13.13
C SER A 108 -20.22 -6.96 14.12
N ASN A 109 -19.85 -6.84 15.40
CA ASN A 109 -20.70 -6.28 16.44
C ASN A 109 -20.06 -5.00 17.01
N LEU A 110 -20.47 -3.85 16.50
CA LEU A 110 -19.90 -2.56 16.86
C LEU A 110 -20.29 -2.13 18.29
N GLU A 111 -21.41 -2.62 18.86
CA GLU A 111 -21.81 -2.33 20.23
C GLU A 111 -20.88 -3.01 21.24
N GLU A 112 -20.31 -4.17 20.87
CA GLU A 112 -19.32 -4.89 21.63
C GLU A 112 -17.88 -4.58 21.22
N TYR A 113 -17.66 -3.61 20.32
CA TYR A 113 -16.34 -3.29 19.73
C TYR A 113 -15.67 -4.49 19.05
N LYS A 114 -16.47 -5.44 18.55
CA LYS A 114 -15.98 -6.62 17.86
C LYS A 114 -15.98 -6.38 16.35
N TYR A 115 -14.79 -6.17 15.81
CA TYR A 115 -14.56 -6.03 14.37
C TYR A 115 -14.22 -7.40 13.80
N THR A 116 -14.91 -7.80 12.73
CA THR A 116 -14.65 -9.07 12.04
C THR A 116 -14.07 -8.77 10.66
N TYR A 117 -13.04 -9.49 10.32
CA TYR A 117 -12.40 -9.49 9.01
C TYR A 117 -12.49 -10.92 8.46
N ASP A 118 -13.06 -11.09 7.29
CA ASP A 118 -13.26 -12.40 6.68
C ASP A 118 -13.24 -12.32 5.14
N ASN A 119 -13.42 -13.49 4.52
CA ASN A 119 -13.45 -13.65 3.06
C ASN A 119 -14.84 -13.45 2.46
N ASP A 120 -15.87 -13.22 3.27
CA ASP A 120 -17.24 -12.91 2.84
C ASP A 120 -17.49 -11.40 2.73
N SER A 121 -16.50 -10.57 3.09
CA SER A 121 -16.59 -9.13 2.94
C SER A 121 -16.83 -8.72 1.49
N PRO A 122 -17.70 -7.72 1.21
CA PRO A 122 -17.93 -7.18 -0.14
C PRO A 122 -16.70 -6.49 -0.76
N ASP A 123 -15.65 -6.25 0.05
CA ASP A 123 -14.40 -5.66 -0.42
C ASP A 123 -13.37 -6.71 -0.88
N VAL A 124 -13.62 -8.01 -0.68
CA VAL A 124 -12.73 -9.08 -1.17
C VAL A 124 -12.64 -9.03 -2.70
N GLY A 125 -11.41 -9.14 -3.21
CA GLY A 125 -11.09 -9.00 -4.63
C GLY A 125 -10.88 -7.55 -5.09
N LYS A 126 -11.19 -6.55 -4.27
CA LYS A 126 -10.93 -5.14 -4.55
C LYS A 126 -9.57 -4.69 -4.05
N TRP A 127 -9.10 -3.56 -4.57
CA TRP A 127 -7.79 -3.01 -4.27
C TRP A 127 -7.79 -2.11 -3.03
N TYR A 128 -6.71 -2.21 -2.27
CA TYR A 128 -6.45 -1.43 -1.07
C TYR A 128 -4.98 -1.01 -1.01
N ALA A 129 -4.66 0.01 -0.21
CA ALA A 129 -3.30 0.51 -0.09
C ALA A 129 -2.80 0.55 1.35
N ILE A 130 -1.51 0.27 1.49
CA ILE A 130 -0.71 0.45 2.70
C ILE A 130 0.43 1.39 2.34
N SER A 131 0.64 2.46 3.11
CA SER A 131 1.80 3.32 2.98
C SER A 131 2.91 2.87 3.92
N TYR A 132 4.15 2.92 3.45
CA TYR A 132 5.32 2.73 4.30
C TYR A 132 6.31 3.89 4.14
N LYS A 133 7.07 4.15 5.21
CA LYS A 133 8.18 5.12 5.20
C LYS A 133 9.25 4.74 6.21
N SER A 134 10.40 5.41 6.13
CA SER A 134 11.55 5.18 7.03
C SER A 134 12.01 3.72 7.06
N LEU A 135 11.90 3.02 5.90
CA LEU A 135 12.34 1.63 5.77
C LEU A 135 13.85 1.53 5.93
N THR A 136 14.26 0.64 6.79
CA THR A 136 15.66 0.19 7.01
C THR A 136 15.70 -1.33 7.04
N ALA A 137 16.86 -1.92 7.24
CA ALA A 137 16.99 -3.37 7.41
C ALA A 137 16.25 -3.93 8.65
N SER A 138 15.97 -3.09 9.66
CA SER A 138 15.42 -3.53 10.95
C SER A 138 14.19 -2.75 11.42
N SER A 139 13.80 -1.68 10.75
CA SER A 139 12.66 -0.83 11.14
C SER A 139 11.90 -0.31 9.93
N ILE A 140 10.61 -0.04 10.13
CA ILE A 140 9.70 0.54 9.15
C ILE A 140 8.57 1.27 9.88
N GLN A 141 8.00 2.27 9.23
CA GLN A 141 6.72 2.86 9.63
C GLN A 141 5.64 2.44 8.64
N ILE A 142 4.53 1.87 9.12
CA ILE A 142 3.44 1.32 8.31
C ILE A 142 2.12 2.00 8.66
N SER A 143 1.31 2.32 7.64
CA SER A 143 -0.05 2.84 7.77
C SER A 143 -0.96 2.17 6.76
N GLY A 144 -2.05 1.56 7.20
CA GLY A 144 -3.15 1.20 6.30
C GLY A 144 -3.94 2.45 5.87
N ALA A 145 -4.51 2.44 4.68
CA ALA A 145 -5.34 3.53 4.20
C ALA A 145 -6.60 3.67 5.05
N TYR A 146 -6.80 4.84 5.64
CA TYR A 146 -8.01 5.16 6.38
C TYR A 146 -8.34 6.65 6.29
N LYS A 147 -9.58 6.94 5.94
CA LYS A 147 -10.14 8.30 5.96
C LYS A 147 -11.61 8.22 6.36
N LYS A 148 -12.01 9.01 7.34
CA LYS A 148 -13.41 9.04 7.77
C LYS A 148 -14.33 9.44 6.62
N GLY A 149 -15.23 8.53 6.22
CA GLY A 149 -16.16 8.74 5.11
C GLY A 149 -15.50 8.66 3.72
N GLY A 150 -14.24 8.18 3.65
CA GLY A 150 -13.58 7.86 2.39
C GLY A 150 -13.84 6.43 1.95
N GLU A 151 -13.26 6.06 0.80
CA GLU A 151 -13.33 4.71 0.26
C GLU A 151 -12.55 3.73 1.13
N THR A 152 -13.05 2.49 1.22
CA THR A 152 -12.40 1.38 1.92
C THR A 152 -11.68 0.45 0.95
N SER A 153 -12.04 0.50 -0.33
CA SER A 153 -11.46 -0.30 -1.41
C SER A 153 -11.82 0.33 -2.76
N THR A 154 -11.15 -0.09 -3.84
CA THR A 154 -11.46 0.33 -5.22
C THR A 154 -11.52 -0.87 -6.14
N GLU A 155 -12.20 -0.75 -7.29
CA GLU A 155 -12.36 -1.85 -8.24
C GLU A 155 -11.07 -2.14 -9.03
N THR A 156 -10.26 -1.11 -9.29
CA THR A 156 -9.02 -1.24 -10.07
C THR A 156 -7.80 -0.73 -9.32
N LEU A 157 -6.62 -1.19 -9.73
CA LEU A 157 -5.34 -0.71 -9.19
C LEU A 157 -5.11 0.77 -9.48
N GLU A 158 -5.49 1.23 -10.69
CA GLU A 158 -5.36 2.64 -11.07
C GLU A 158 -6.20 3.54 -10.16
N GLU A 159 -7.42 3.13 -9.83
CA GLU A 159 -8.27 3.85 -8.88
C GLU A 159 -7.66 3.86 -7.48
N ALA A 160 -7.11 2.72 -7.02
CA ALA A 160 -6.42 2.66 -5.73
C ALA A 160 -5.21 3.60 -5.67
N MET A 161 -4.41 3.65 -6.74
CA MET A 161 -3.26 4.55 -6.84
C MET A 161 -3.66 6.03 -6.86
N ALA A 162 -4.81 6.36 -7.43
CA ALA A 162 -5.33 7.72 -7.48
C ALA A 162 -6.00 8.13 -6.15
N GLU A 163 -6.73 7.22 -5.52
CA GLU A 163 -7.54 7.51 -4.32
C GLU A 163 -6.69 7.46 -3.04
N PHE A 164 -5.96 6.37 -2.81
CA PHE A 164 -5.23 6.15 -1.56
C PHE A 164 -3.88 6.84 -1.56
N THR A 165 -3.89 8.14 -1.32
CA THR A 165 -2.68 8.97 -1.25
C THR A 165 -2.60 9.75 0.08
N ILE A 166 -1.40 10.23 0.41
CA ILE A 166 -1.18 11.13 1.55
C ILE A 166 -1.94 12.44 1.32
N GLU A 167 -1.91 12.96 0.09
CA GLU A 167 -2.57 14.21 -0.31
C GLU A 167 -4.08 14.14 -0.14
N ASN A 168 -4.68 12.97 -0.42
CA ASN A 168 -6.11 12.73 -0.21
C ASN A 168 -6.45 12.48 1.27
N GLY A 169 -5.45 12.40 2.16
CA GLY A 169 -5.64 12.32 3.61
C GLY A 169 -5.88 10.92 4.16
N TYR A 170 -5.48 9.87 3.42
CA TYR A 170 -5.67 8.47 3.85
C TYR A 170 -4.62 7.97 4.85
N PHE A 171 -3.45 8.60 4.92
CA PHE A 171 -2.32 8.13 5.73
C PHE A 171 -1.88 9.18 6.75
N SER A 172 -2.58 9.25 7.87
CA SER A 172 -2.32 10.24 8.94
C SER A 172 -1.57 9.67 10.14
N THR A 173 -1.65 8.35 10.36
CA THR A 173 -1.09 7.69 11.54
C THR A 173 -0.28 6.47 11.09
N TYR A 174 0.98 6.39 11.54
CA TYR A 174 1.88 5.30 11.24
C TYR A 174 2.25 4.54 12.52
N SER A 175 2.28 3.22 12.43
CA SER A 175 2.85 2.34 13.45
C SER A 175 4.35 2.22 13.23
N ASP A 176 5.13 2.48 14.28
CA ASP A 176 6.57 2.19 14.30
C ASP A 176 6.78 0.69 14.51
N CYS A 177 7.39 0.03 13.54
CA CYS A 177 7.57 -1.41 13.55
C CYS A 177 9.05 -1.79 13.51
N VAL A 178 9.37 -2.90 14.17
CA VAL A 178 10.68 -3.56 14.11
C VAL A 178 10.54 -4.91 13.38
N LYS A 179 11.58 -5.29 12.64
CA LYS A 179 11.64 -6.57 11.95
C LYS A 179 11.87 -7.69 12.96
N ILE A 180 11.04 -8.74 12.89
CA ILE A 180 11.13 -9.89 13.80
C ILE A 180 11.53 -11.18 13.09
N SER A 181 11.32 -11.28 11.77
CA SER A 181 11.84 -12.37 10.91
C SER A 181 11.83 -11.94 9.44
N ASP A 182 12.63 -12.62 8.62
CA ASP A 182 12.62 -12.53 7.16
C ASP A 182 11.54 -13.43 6.56
#